data_095f0d9f60c0abb0aee705dd918ac929
#
_entry.id   095f0d9f60c0abb0aee705dd918ac929
#
_cell.length_a   1.000
_cell.length_b   1.000
_cell.length_c   1.000
_cell.angle_alpha   90.00
_cell.angle_beta   90.00
_cell.angle_gamma   90.00
#
_symmetry.space_group_name_H-M   'P 1'
#
loop_
_entity.id
_entity.type
_entity.pdbx_description
1 polymer ?
#
loop_
_entity_poly.entity_id
_entity_poly.type
_entity_poly.pdbx_seq_one_letter_code
_entity_poly.pdbx_strand_id
1 'polypeptide(L)'
;MLKELEYPFDASLILKKRRALKRTLLADGSSRIRRKIAVLGGSTTDDVVSAAELFLLNFGIEVEFYQSEYAMFWEDGVFGNEELEAFKPDLIYVCTSAVNLQFRSDPALTKEQAEEIFAAQYSRFETLWQKLERFHCPIIQNNFEQPPYALMGSMDSWDYRGLGYFVNRMNLKLAEYAQSHEGFYLLDLARTAAEYGLNEWHDRSYWYMYKYMCARLAVPNIGYKLALIVKSIYGKNRKLLALDLDNTLWGGVVGDDGVEGIAIGQETGTAQAYYEFQQYVGDLKKLGVVLTVCSKNEEENAIAGLEHPEGALKPADFAVIKANWEPKDRNLLETVQGIGLLPSAIVFADDNPAEREKVRRGVPEAAVPELDEVYRYIGEISGAGYFEPVSISADDLKRSEMYRQNAQRAQLQAQTEDYGEYLASLQMHAEIAPFKPMYIQRITQLTNKSNQFNLTTRRYTQSEMEQLAQSPECVTLYGKLADKFGDNGVVSVIVGEKQGSDLNIALWLMSCRVLKRDMELAMLDELVKNAANAGISRLIGRYIPSAKNKMVKDFYPETLGFSPVSADEDGVTVWKLRLDNYVNKNKYIEVN
;
A
#
# COMPACT_ATOMS: atom_id res chain seq x y z
N MET A 1 4.23 14.34 8.20
CA MET A 1 5.19 14.17 7.07
C MET A 1 5.92 15.48 6.86
N LEU A 2 7.17 15.45 6.36
CA LEU A 2 7.93 16.68 6.02
C LEU A 2 7.53 17.15 4.62
N LYS A 3 7.16 18.42 4.49
CA LYS A 3 6.73 19.03 3.22
C LYS A 3 7.80 18.93 2.13
N GLU A 4 9.07 19.04 2.49
CA GLU A 4 10.21 18.94 1.56
C GLU A 4 10.35 17.57 0.89
N LEU A 5 9.69 16.53 1.44
CA LEU A 5 9.65 15.17 0.91
C LEU A 5 8.29 14.79 0.31
N GLU A 6 7.37 15.73 0.19
CA GLU A 6 6.11 15.55 -0.52
C GLU A 6 6.31 15.82 -2.02
N TYR A 7 5.59 15.08 -2.84
CA TYR A 7 5.58 15.29 -4.29
C TYR A 7 4.71 16.52 -4.67
N PRO A 8 5.17 17.34 -5.60
CA PRO A 8 6.48 17.37 -6.23
C PRO A 8 7.55 17.93 -5.29
N PHE A 9 8.72 17.29 -5.24
CA PHE A 9 9.83 17.68 -4.37
C PHE A 9 11.00 18.30 -5.14
N ASP A 10 11.81 19.10 -4.44
CA ASP A 10 13.06 19.64 -4.96
C ASP A 10 14.21 18.65 -4.69
N ALA A 11 14.65 17.96 -5.75
CA ALA A 11 15.75 17.00 -5.68
C ALA A 11 17.07 17.64 -5.20
N SER A 12 17.36 18.89 -5.59
CA SER A 12 18.56 19.62 -5.16
C SER A 12 18.54 19.89 -3.66
N LEU A 13 17.40 20.31 -3.14
CA LEU A 13 17.21 20.55 -1.70
C LEU A 13 17.39 19.25 -0.91
N ILE A 14 16.79 18.14 -1.37
CA ILE A 14 16.90 16.82 -0.72
C ILE A 14 18.36 16.41 -0.62
N LEU A 15 19.10 16.43 -1.74
CA LEU A 15 20.52 16.05 -1.76
C LEU A 15 21.37 16.95 -0.88
N LYS A 16 21.11 18.25 -0.87
CA LYS A 16 21.83 19.23 -0.04
C LYS A 16 21.56 19.07 1.44
N LYS A 17 20.30 18.81 1.83
CA LYS A 17 19.86 18.79 3.23
C LYS A 17 19.66 17.38 3.79
N ARG A 18 20.04 16.31 3.10
CA ARG A 18 19.74 14.92 3.44
C ARG A 18 19.98 14.56 4.92
N ARG A 19 21.13 14.98 5.49
CA ARG A 19 21.46 14.71 6.91
C ARG A 19 20.54 15.44 7.89
N ALA A 20 20.17 16.68 7.58
CA ALA A 20 19.26 17.46 8.41
C ALA A 20 17.86 16.89 8.36
N LEU A 21 17.34 16.56 7.16
CA LEU A 21 16.04 15.92 6.96
C LEU A 21 15.95 14.58 7.71
N LYS A 22 16.96 13.72 7.58
CA LYS A 22 17.02 12.45 8.32
C LYS A 22 16.97 12.66 9.83
N ARG A 23 17.76 13.60 10.35
CA ARG A 23 17.77 13.92 11.79
C ARG A 23 16.40 14.42 12.27
N THR A 24 15.73 15.29 11.51
CA THR A 24 14.39 15.79 11.83
C THR A 24 13.38 14.65 11.86
N LEU A 25 13.39 13.76 10.85
CA LEU A 25 12.50 12.59 10.82
C LEU A 25 12.72 11.64 12.01
N LEU A 26 13.97 11.38 12.38
CA LEU A 26 14.27 10.50 13.52
C LEU A 26 13.93 11.12 14.88
N ALA A 27 13.93 12.45 14.98
CA ALA A 27 13.63 13.19 16.20
C ALA A 27 12.14 13.45 16.43
N ASP A 28 11.26 13.14 15.47
CA ASP A 28 9.81 13.44 15.55
C ASP A 28 9.02 12.53 16.50
N GLY A 29 9.65 11.51 17.11
CA GLY A 29 9.04 10.58 18.03
C GLY A 29 7.98 9.65 17.41
N SER A 30 7.81 9.67 16.09
CA SER A 30 6.84 8.81 15.42
C SER A 30 7.26 7.35 15.45
N SER A 31 6.31 6.45 15.74
CA SER A 31 6.54 5.01 15.66
C SER A 31 6.61 4.57 14.19
N ARG A 32 7.70 3.89 13.85
CA ARG A 32 7.96 3.35 12.50
C ARG A 32 8.02 1.83 12.53
N ILE A 33 7.60 1.20 11.44
CA ILE A 33 7.88 -0.22 11.24
C ILE A 33 9.34 -0.36 10.83
N ARG A 34 10.08 -1.30 11.47
CA ARG A 34 11.47 -1.57 11.11
C ARG A 34 11.54 -2.66 10.07
N ARG A 35 12.41 -2.48 9.06
CA ARG A 35 12.63 -3.44 7.97
C ARG A 35 14.10 -3.49 7.58
N LYS A 36 14.51 -4.62 7.04
CA LYS A 36 15.84 -4.87 6.49
C LYS A 36 15.72 -4.97 4.97
N ILE A 37 16.40 -4.10 4.24
CA ILE A 37 16.41 -4.10 2.78
C ILE A 37 17.82 -4.35 2.28
N ALA A 38 18.00 -5.42 1.51
CA ALA A 38 19.25 -5.65 0.79
C ALA A 38 19.18 -5.00 -0.58
N VAL A 39 20.20 -4.19 -0.93
CA VAL A 39 20.35 -3.55 -2.23
C VAL A 39 21.52 -4.19 -2.97
N LEU A 40 21.21 -4.92 -4.03
CA LEU A 40 22.20 -5.57 -4.89
C LEU A 40 22.43 -4.67 -6.11
N GLY A 41 23.55 -3.97 -6.13
CA GLY A 41 23.82 -2.88 -7.07
C GLY A 41 24.68 -3.27 -8.28
N GLY A 42 24.20 -2.99 -9.49
CA GLY A 42 24.99 -3.02 -10.73
C GLY A 42 25.76 -1.72 -11.00
N SER A 43 25.55 -0.69 -10.16
CA SER A 43 26.19 0.62 -10.17
C SER A 43 26.39 1.10 -8.73
N THR A 44 26.93 2.31 -8.52
CA THR A 44 27.01 2.92 -7.19
C THR A 44 25.62 3.26 -6.68
N THR A 45 25.24 2.76 -5.50
CA THR A 45 23.87 2.83 -4.95
C THR A 45 23.72 3.75 -3.73
N ASP A 46 24.81 4.25 -3.15
CA ASP A 46 24.78 5.03 -1.88
C ASP A 46 23.79 6.20 -1.87
N ASP A 47 23.75 7.00 -2.93
CA ASP A 47 22.84 8.14 -2.99
C ASP A 47 21.39 7.68 -3.23
N VAL A 48 21.15 6.56 -3.96
CA VAL A 48 19.83 5.94 -4.12
C VAL A 48 19.29 5.45 -2.78
N VAL A 49 20.11 4.72 -2.03
CA VAL A 49 19.78 4.23 -0.68
C VAL A 49 19.50 5.38 0.27
N SER A 50 20.39 6.41 0.28
CA SER A 50 20.19 7.59 1.12
C SER A 50 18.91 8.35 0.81
N ALA A 51 18.53 8.46 -0.47
CA ALA A 51 17.28 9.10 -0.88
C ALA A 51 16.07 8.25 -0.51
N ALA A 52 16.11 6.94 -0.78
CA ALA A 52 15.04 6.01 -0.42
C ALA A 52 14.80 5.99 1.09
N GLU A 53 15.86 6.03 1.92
CA GLU A 53 15.74 6.08 3.37
C GLU A 53 14.93 7.29 3.85
N LEU A 54 15.16 8.49 3.28
CA LEU A 54 14.41 9.69 3.65
C LEU A 54 12.91 9.54 3.35
N PHE A 55 12.57 9.06 2.17
CA PHE A 55 11.16 8.85 1.80
C PHE A 55 10.52 7.74 2.61
N LEU A 56 11.23 6.66 2.90
CA LEU A 56 10.73 5.56 3.72
C LEU A 56 10.48 6.01 5.16
N LEU A 57 11.40 6.77 5.76
CA LEU A 57 11.20 7.37 7.08
C LEU A 57 9.97 8.28 7.08
N ASN A 58 9.79 9.10 6.03
CA ASN A 58 8.63 9.97 5.88
C ASN A 58 7.31 9.19 5.74
N PHE A 59 7.35 7.99 5.16
CA PHE A 59 6.21 7.06 5.07
C PHE A 59 6.02 6.18 6.31
N GLY A 60 6.81 6.39 7.37
CA GLY A 60 6.72 5.64 8.62
C GLY A 60 7.33 4.24 8.54
N ILE A 61 8.40 4.10 7.76
CA ILE A 61 9.21 2.89 7.65
C ILE A 61 10.67 3.24 7.96
N GLU A 62 11.24 2.61 8.98
CA GLU A 62 12.65 2.72 9.34
C GLU A 62 13.39 1.51 8.78
N VAL A 63 14.43 1.75 8.00
CA VAL A 63 15.13 0.69 7.25
C VAL A 63 16.59 0.59 7.66
N GLU A 64 17.01 -0.65 7.93
CA GLU A 64 18.41 -1.04 7.92
C GLU A 64 18.76 -1.55 6.52
N PHE A 65 19.85 -1.07 5.93
CA PHE A 65 20.27 -1.44 4.58
C PHE A 65 21.54 -2.29 4.58
N TYR A 66 21.50 -3.40 3.84
CA TYR A 66 22.69 -4.03 3.29
C TYR A 66 22.90 -3.50 1.87
N GLN A 67 24.15 -3.24 1.48
CA GLN A 67 24.50 -2.86 0.12
C GLN A 67 25.64 -3.76 -0.37
N SER A 68 25.43 -4.41 -1.54
CA SER A 68 26.54 -5.09 -2.20
C SER A 68 27.62 -4.09 -2.62
N GLU A 69 28.85 -4.56 -2.71
CA GLU A 69 29.91 -3.77 -3.33
C GLU A 69 29.59 -3.46 -4.80
N TYR A 70 30.26 -2.47 -5.35
CA TYR A 70 30.05 -2.04 -6.72
C TYR A 70 30.07 -3.21 -7.72
N ALA A 71 29.00 -3.33 -8.50
CA ALA A 71 28.79 -4.34 -9.55
C ALA A 71 28.74 -5.82 -9.06
N MET A 72 28.72 -6.09 -7.75
CA MET A 72 28.69 -7.44 -7.19
C MET A 72 27.28 -8.01 -7.05
N PHE A 73 26.26 -7.38 -7.64
CA PHE A 73 24.84 -7.84 -7.55
C PHE A 73 24.64 -9.28 -7.99
N TRP A 74 25.41 -9.74 -8.98
CA TRP A 74 25.36 -11.09 -9.49
C TRP A 74 26.05 -12.08 -8.54
N GLU A 75 27.27 -11.78 -8.15
CA GLU A 75 28.10 -12.62 -7.29
C GLU A 75 27.43 -12.84 -5.93
N ASP A 76 27.01 -11.77 -5.26
CA ASP A 76 26.30 -11.85 -3.97
C ASP A 76 24.96 -12.56 -4.10
N GLY A 77 24.23 -12.27 -5.18
CA GLY A 77 22.90 -12.84 -5.38
C GLY A 77 22.92 -14.33 -5.72
N VAL A 78 23.85 -14.78 -6.56
CA VAL A 78 23.89 -16.17 -7.07
C VAL A 78 24.72 -17.09 -6.19
N PHE A 79 25.93 -16.68 -5.81
CA PHE A 79 26.84 -17.51 -5.04
C PHE A 79 26.69 -17.35 -3.52
N GLY A 80 26.06 -16.27 -3.11
CA GLY A 80 25.91 -15.92 -1.71
C GLY A 80 27.09 -15.11 -1.18
N ASN A 81 26.85 -14.50 -0.01
CA ASN A 81 27.81 -13.71 0.74
C ASN A 81 27.44 -13.87 2.22
N GLU A 82 28.42 -14.18 3.07
CA GLU A 82 28.19 -14.43 4.51
C GLU A 82 27.49 -13.24 5.19
N GLU A 83 27.82 -12.02 4.83
CA GLU A 83 27.20 -10.82 5.37
C GLU A 83 25.73 -10.69 4.95
N LEU A 84 25.41 -10.92 3.66
CA LEU A 84 24.06 -10.93 3.13
C LEU A 84 23.20 -12.04 3.78
N GLU A 85 23.74 -13.24 3.92
CA GLU A 85 23.04 -14.36 4.57
C GLU A 85 22.77 -14.08 6.06
N ALA A 86 23.74 -13.50 6.76
CA ALA A 86 23.58 -13.08 8.16
C ALA A 86 22.60 -11.90 8.31
N PHE A 87 22.50 -11.04 7.33
CA PHE A 87 21.61 -9.88 7.32
C PHE A 87 20.13 -10.27 7.34
N LYS A 88 19.73 -11.34 6.66
CA LYS A 88 18.34 -11.83 6.57
C LYS A 88 17.36 -10.74 6.15
N PRO A 89 17.37 -10.31 4.91
CA PRO A 89 16.56 -9.19 4.44
C PRO A 89 15.05 -9.50 4.51
N ASP A 90 14.24 -8.47 4.82
CA ASP A 90 12.78 -8.49 4.66
C ASP A 90 12.36 -8.18 3.22
N LEU A 91 13.27 -7.63 2.39
CA LEU A 91 13.07 -7.26 1.01
C LEU A 91 14.43 -7.11 0.30
N ILE A 92 14.50 -7.51 -0.96
CA ILE A 92 15.68 -7.34 -1.81
C ILE A 92 15.35 -6.38 -2.96
N TYR A 93 16.24 -5.41 -3.20
CA TYR A 93 16.19 -4.54 -4.38
C TYR A 93 17.40 -4.81 -5.28
N VAL A 94 17.15 -5.32 -6.47
CA VAL A 94 18.17 -5.49 -7.52
C VAL A 94 18.22 -4.21 -8.36
N CYS A 95 19.22 -3.40 -8.09
CA CYS A 95 19.39 -2.07 -8.65
C CYS A 95 20.35 -2.09 -9.85
N THR A 96 19.82 -2.32 -11.04
CA THR A 96 20.59 -2.42 -12.29
C THR A 96 20.13 -1.36 -13.30
N SER A 97 20.86 -1.18 -14.39
CA SER A 97 20.53 -0.25 -15.46
C SER A 97 20.96 -0.82 -16.81
N ALA A 98 20.67 -0.15 -17.91
CA ALA A 98 21.02 -0.61 -19.25
C ALA A 98 22.53 -0.88 -19.41
N VAL A 99 23.41 -0.26 -18.62
CA VAL A 99 24.86 -0.52 -18.64
C VAL A 99 25.24 -1.92 -18.14
N ASN A 100 24.36 -2.61 -17.41
CA ASN A 100 24.56 -3.97 -16.91
C ASN A 100 24.14 -5.05 -17.93
N LEU A 101 23.52 -4.64 -19.05
CA LEU A 101 23.18 -5.53 -20.16
C LEU A 101 24.42 -5.81 -21.02
N GLN A 102 24.74 -7.09 -21.23
CA GLN A 102 25.89 -7.50 -22.02
C GLN A 102 25.55 -7.56 -23.51
N PHE A 103 25.10 -6.42 -24.06
CA PHE A 103 24.78 -6.26 -25.47
C PHE A 103 25.28 -4.91 -25.99
N ARG A 104 25.70 -4.90 -27.25
CA ARG A 104 26.04 -3.68 -28.00
C ARG A 104 25.45 -3.80 -29.39
N SER A 105 24.91 -2.69 -29.91
CA SER A 105 24.46 -2.62 -31.29
C SER A 105 25.62 -2.98 -32.24
N ASP A 106 25.41 -3.98 -33.10
CA ASP A 106 26.40 -4.39 -34.11
C ASP A 106 25.67 -4.64 -35.43
N PRO A 107 25.93 -3.81 -36.48
CA PRO A 107 25.31 -3.99 -37.79
C PRO A 107 25.61 -5.33 -38.48
N ALA A 108 26.68 -6.03 -38.06
CA ALA A 108 27.05 -7.34 -38.62
C ALA A 108 26.39 -8.54 -37.94
N LEU A 109 25.66 -8.32 -36.83
CA LEU A 109 25.05 -9.39 -36.05
C LEU A 109 23.97 -10.13 -36.86
N THR A 110 23.99 -11.46 -36.85
CA THR A 110 22.90 -12.25 -37.42
C THR A 110 21.75 -12.36 -36.43
N LYS A 111 20.55 -12.71 -36.93
CA LYS A 111 19.38 -12.84 -36.08
C LYS A 111 19.55 -13.96 -35.03
N GLU A 112 20.14 -15.08 -35.45
CA GLU A 112 20.42 -16.22 -34.56
C GLU A 112 21.37 -15.84 -33.43
N GLN A 113 22.45 -15.12 -33.74
CA GLN A 113 23.39 -14.59 -32.73
C GLN A 113 22.71 -13.62 -31.76
N ALA A 114 21.85 -12.74 -32.28
CA ALA A 114 21.11 -11.81 -31.43
C ALA A 114 20.16 -12.55 -30.46
N GLU A 115 19.48 -13.62 -30.94
CA GLU A 115 18.62 -14.44 -30.09
C GLU A 115 19.42 -15.23 -29.02
N GLU A 116 20.58 -15.76 -29.36
CA GLU A 116 21.48 -16.44 -28.40
C GLU A 116 21.94 -15.49 -27.30
N ILE A 117 22.39 -14.28 -27.67
CA ILE A 117 22.82 -13.27 -26.70
C ILE A 117 21.65 -12.85 -25.81
N PHE A 118 20.45 -12.65 -26.40
CA PHE A 118 19.27 -12.30 -25.64
C PHE A 118 18.88 -13.40 -24.63
N ALA A 119 18.83 -14.65 -25.08
CA ALA A 119 18.49 -15.79 -24.24
C ALA A 119 19.50 -15.94 -23.09
N ALA A 120 20.80 -15.81 -23.36
CA ALA A 120 21.84 -15.87 -22.34
C ALA A 120 21.69 -14.73 -21.30
N GLN A 121 21.41 -13.51 -21.77
CA GLN A 121 21.24 -12.36 -20.87
C GLN A 121 19.98 -12.49 -20.02
N TYR A 122 18.85 -12.91 -20.59
CA TYR A 122 17.62 -13.14 -19.83
C TYR A 122 17.82 -14.25 -18.79
N SER A 123 18.37 -15.40 -19.21
CA SER A 123 18.65 -16.53 -18.31
C SER A 123 19.56 -16.14 -17.14
N ARG A 124 20.50 -15.19 -17.35
CA ARG A 124 21.33 -14.66 -16.27
C ARG A 124 20.47 -13.97 -15.20
N PHE A 125 19.55 -13.09 -15.57
CA PHE A 125 18.65 -12.43 -14.62
C PHE A 125 17.67 -13.42 -13.96
N GLU A 126 17.09 -14.34 -14.73
CA GLU A 126 16.20 -15.36 -14.21
C GLU A 126 16.90 -16.24 -13.16
N THR A 127 18.15 -16.68 -13.43
CA THR A 127 18.98 -17.41 -12.47
C THR A 127 19.20 -16.60 -11.19
N LEU A 128 19.48 -15.29 -11.30
CA LEU A 128 19.64 -14.41 -10.15
C LEU A 128 18.38 -14.41 -9.29
N TRP A 129 17.20 -14.17 -9.89
CA TRP A 129 15.94 -14.10 -9.15
C TRP A 129 15.61 -15.41 -8.47
N GLN A 130 15.75 -16.56 -9.17
CA GLN A 130 15.53 -17.89 -8.60
C GLN A 130 16.48 -18.16 -7.40
N LYS A 131 17.73 -17.71 -7.48
CA LYS A 131 18.67 -17.86 -6.37
C LYS A 131 18.31 -16.96 -5.18
N LEU A 132 17.74 -15.78 -5.42
CA LEU A 132 17.29 -14.86 -4.37
C LEU A 132 16.04 -15.35 -3.63
N GLU A 133 15.25 -16.26 -4.21
CA GLU A 133 14.08 -16.88 -3.54
C GLU A 133 14.44 -17.60 -2.24
N ARG A 134 15.71 -17.99 -2.03
CA ARG A 134 16.18 -18.59 -0.76
C ARG A 134 15.98 -17.68 0.46
N PHE A 135 15.86 -16.36 0.26
CA PHE A 135 15.59 -15.43 1.35
C PHE A 135 14.11 -15.34 1.73
N HIS A 136 13.20 -15.97 0.97
CA HIS A 136 11.76 -16.00 1.22
C HIS A 136 11.15 -14.61 1.46
N CYS A 137 11.65 -13.59 0.79
CA CYS A 137 11.19 -12.21 0.90
C CYS A 137 10.89 -11.60 -0.49
N PRO A 138 10.11 -10.51 -0.57
CA PRO A 138 9.85 -9.82 -1.81
C PRO A 138 11.13 -9.36 -2.52
N ILE A 139 11.11 -9.44 -3.86
CA ILE A 139 12.18 -8.95 -4.73
C ILE A 139 11.63 -7.77 -5.54
N ILE A 140 12.33 -6.66 -5.53
CA ILE A 140 12.11 -5.53 -6.45
C ILE A 140 13.26 -5.54 -7.46
N GLN A 141 12.94 -5.61 -8.74
CA GLN A 141 13.86 -5.40 -9.86
C GLN A 141 13.44 -4.13 -10.58
N ASN A 142 14.35 -3.24 -10.92
CA ASN A 142 14.00 -2.19 -11.86
C ASN A 142 14.13 -2.69 -13.30
N ASN A 143 13.25 -2.20 -14.19
CA ASN A 143 13.44 -2.36 -15.63
C ASN A 143 14.57 -1.44 -16.12
N PHE A 144 14.85 -1.41 -17.42
CA PHE A 144 15.99 -0.72 -18.00
C PHE A 144 15.55 0.52 -18.76
N GLU A 145 16.23 1.62 -18.52
CA GLU A 145 16.10 2.86 -19.27
C GLU A 145 16.68 2.70 -20.69
N GLN A 146 16.23 3.55 -21.63
CA GLN A 146 16.81 3.57 -22.97
C GLN A 146 18.26 4.05 -22.94
N PRO A 147 19.13 3.53 -23.83
CA PRO A 147 20.55 3.91 -23.87
C PRO A 147 20.73 5.38 -24.24
N PRO A 148 21.90 5.98 -23.87
CA PRO A 148 22.16 7.41 -24.10
C PRO A 148 22.35 7.80 -25.58
N TYR A 149 22.47 6.84 -26.47
CA TYR A 149 22.54 7.04 -27.92
C TYR A 149 22.08 5.81 -28.68
N ALA A 150 21.60 6.01 -29.88
CA ALA A 150 21.20 4.96 -30.80
C ALA A 150 22.19 4.89 -31.97
N LEU A 151 22.98 3.80 -32.06
CA LEU A 151 23.98 3.63 -33.11
C LEU A 151 23.38 3.65 -34.51
N MET A 152 22.21 3.05 -34.69
CA MET A 152 21.53 2.92 -35.96
C MET A 152 20.34 3.92 -36.11
N GLY A 153 20.33 5.00 -35.30
CA GLY A 153 19.23 5.95 -35.32
C GLY A 153 17.90 5.29 -35.00
N SER A 154 16.83 5.60 -35.75
CA SER A 154 15.49 5.02 -35.53
C SER A 154 15.44 3.50 -35.68
N MET A 155 16.36 2.89 -36.44
CA MET A 155 16.43 1.42 -36.56
C MET A 155 16.78 0.75 -35.25
N ASP A 156 17.53 1.42 -34.36
CA ASP A 156 17.98 0.85 -33.08
C ASP A 156 16.81 0.40 -32.19
N SER A 157 15.63 0.97 -32.38
CA SER A 157 14.43 0.66 -31.58
C SER A 157 13.64 -0.58 -32.04
N TRP A 158 13.81 -1.00 -33.30
CA TRP A 158 13.00 -2.09 -33.89
C TRP A 158 13.79 -3.19 -34.58
N ASP A 159 15.06 -2.98 -34.89
CA ASP A 159 15.94 -3.96 -35.50
C ASP A 159 16.65 -4.79 -34.41
N TYR A 160 16.74 -6.12 -34.60
CA TYR A 160 17.34 -7.05 -33.62
C TYR A 160 18.81 -6.76 -33.31
N ARG A 161 19.50 -5.98 -34.12
CA ARG A 161 20.89 -5.54 -33.95
C ARG A 161 21.03 -4.31 -33.05
N GLY A 162 19.92 -3.68 -32.70
CA GLY A 162 19.86 -2.44 -31.91
C GLY A 162 19.80 -2.66 -30.41
N LEU A 163 20.55 -1.88 -29.63
CA LEU A 163 20.49 -1.92 -28.17
C LEU A 163 19.14 -1.45 -27.66
N GLY A 164 18.52 -0.44 -28.31
CA GLY A 164 17.16 0.01 -27.96
C GLY A 164 16.12 -1.09 -28.08
N TYR A 165 16.17 -1.90 -29.16
CA TYR A 165 15.32 -3.07 -29.33
C TYR A 165 15.58 -4.14 -28.26
N PHE A 166 16.87 -4.39 -27.96
CA PHE A 166 17.27 -5.34 -26.93
C PHE A 166 16.70 -4.94 -25.55
N VAL A 167 16.83 -3.67 -25.17
CA VAL A 167 16.26 -3.12 -23.92
C VAL A 167 14.74 -3.28 -23.86
N ASN A 168 14.04 -2.96 -24.97
CA ASN A 168 12.58 -3.12 -25.03
C ASN A 168 12.16 -4.57 -24.80
N ARG A 169 12.86 -5.54 -25.42
CA ARG A 169 12.60 -6.96 -25.21
C ARG A 169 12.88 -7.42 -23.77
N MET A 170 13.99 -6.97 -23.19
CA MET A 170 14.30 -7.27 -21.79
C MET A 170 13.22 -6.75 -20.87
N ASN A 171 12.79 -5.50 -21.05
CA ASN A 171 11.73 -4.90 -20.25
C ASN A 171 10.39 -5.67 -20.38
N LEU A 172 10.05 -6.15 -21.58
CA LEU A 172 8.88 -6.99 -21.78
C LEU A 172 9.00 -8.32 -21.02
N LYS A 173 10.18 -8.96 -21.09
CA LYS A 173 10.42 -10.22 -20.37
C LYS A 173 10.41 -10.05 -18.85
N LEU A 174 10.91 -8.92 -18.30
CA LEU A 174 10.77 -8.61 -16.90
C LEU A 174 9.28 -8.46 -16.50
N ALA A 175 8.49 -7.79 -17.33
CA ALA A 175 7.06 -7.64 -17.08
C ALA A 175 6.31 -8.98 -17.10
N GLU A 176 6.62 -9.88 -18.05
CA GLU A 176 6.08 -11.25 -18.10
C GLU A 176 6.46 -12.06 -16.86
N TYR A 177 7.71 -11.95 -16.39
CA TYR A 177 8.17 -12.61 -15.17
C TYR A 177 7.41 -12.11 -13.94
N ALA A 178 7.28 -10.78 -13.79
CA ALA A 178 6.55 -10.17 -12.68
C ALA A 178 5.06 -10.58 -12.63
N GLN A 179 4.42 -10.79 -13.78
CA GLN A 179 3.02 -11.25 -13.86
C GLN A 179 2.84 -12.70 -13.38
N SER A 180 3.88 -13.52 -13.48
CA SER A 180 3.82 -14.97 -13.17
C SER A 180 4.47 -15.33 -11.83
N HIS A 181 5.16 -14.40 -11.16
CA HIS A 181 5.88 -14.65 -9.91
C HIS A 181 5.41 -13.71 -8.81
N GLU A 182 4.62 -14.23 -7.89
CA GLU A 182 4.14 -13.47 -6.73
C GLU A 182 5.32 -13.08 -5.83
N GLY A 183 5.28 -11.85 -5.31
CA GLY A 183 6.38 -11.29 -4.51
C GLY A 183 7.52 -10.70 -5.34
N PHE A 184 7.46 -10.80 -6.67
CA PHE A 184 8.37 -10.11 -7.58
C PHE A 184 7.72 -8.83 -8.12
N TYR A 185 8.38 -7.70 -7.93
CA TYR A 185 7.86 -6.38 -8.29
C TYR A 185 8.83 -5.64 -9.21
N LEU A 186 8.28 -4.80 -10.10
CA LEU A 186 9.09 -3.95 -10.97
C LEU A 186 9.05 -2.48 -10.52
N LEU A 187 10.24 -1.87 -10.43
CA LEU A 187 10.39 -0.43 -10.43
C LEU A 187 10.58 0.04 -11.88
N ASP A 188 9.68 0.90 -12.35
CA ASP A 188 9.72 1.39 -13.74
C ASP A 188 10.76 2.50 -13.91
N LEU A 189 12.02 2.09 -14.06
CA LEU A 189 13.15 2.98 -14.27
C LEU A 189 13.07 3.66 -15.65
N ALA A 190 12.57 2.92 -16.67
CA ALA A 190 12.41 3.45 -18.02
C ALA A 190 11.48 4.68 -18.03
N ARG A 191 10.32 4.57 -17.35
CA ARG A 191 9.41 5.69 -17.19
C ARG A 191 10.01 6.81 -16.34
N THR A 192 10.69 6.47 -15.25
CA THR A 192 11.34 7.44 -14.39
C THR A 192 12.39 8.26 -15.15
N ALA A 193 13.17 7.62 -16.02
CA ALA A 193 14.14 8.29 -16.88
C ALA A 193 13.47 9.17 -17.94
N ALA A 194 12.35 8.71 -18.53
CA ALA A 194 11.57 9.50 -19.50
C ALA A 194 10.90 10.72 -18.85
N GLU A 195 10.34 10.58 -17.64
CA GLU A 195 9.74 11.70 -16.87
C GLU A 195 10.77 12.75 -16.49
N TYR A 196 12.00 12.33 -16.16
CA TYR A 196 13.11 13.24 -15.86
C TYR A 196 13.64 13.96 -17.11
N GLY A 197 13.57 13.31 -18.25
CA GLY A 197 14.17 13.70 -19.51
C GLY A 197 15.40 12.85 -19.82
N LEU A 198 15.31 12.01 -20.85
CA LEU A 198 16.33 10.98 -21.13
C LEU A 198 17.74 11.55 -21.35
N ASN A 199 17.83 12.72 -21.98
CA ASN A 199 19.13 13.37 -22.24
C ASN A 199 19.81 13.85 -20.94
N GLU A 200 19.01 14.40 -20.02
CA GLU A 200 19.47 14.89 -18.72
C GLU A 200 19.70 13.73 -17.74
N TRP A 201 19.02 12.60 -17.95
CA TRP A 201 19.20 11.38 -17.15
C TRP A 201 20.62 10.84 -17.25
N HIS A 202 21.20 10.81 -18.44
CA HIS A 202 22.50 10.22 -18.71
C HIS A 202 23.64 11.23 -18.51
N ASP A 203 24.15 11.35 -17.29
CA ASP A 203 25.40 12.08 -17.04
C ASP A 203 26.59 11.13 -17.18
N ARG A 204 27.22 11.16 -18.37
CA ARG A 204 28.36 10.29 -18.65
C ARG A 204 29.61 10.63 -17.83
N SER A 205 29.78 11.87 -17.37
CA SER A 205 30.87 12.25 -16.50
C SER A 205 30.74 11.58 -15.13
N TYR A 206 29.55 11.54 -14.57
CA TYR A 206 29.26 10.81 -13.31
C TYR A 206 29.44 9.32 -13.47
N TRP A 207 29.02 8.76 -14.60
CA TRP A 207 29.26 7.33 -14.88
C TRP A 207 30.78 7.02 -14.92
N TYR A 208 31.56 7.81 -15.62
CA TYR A 208 33.01 7.53 -15.73
C TYR A 208 33.76 7.73 -14.41
N MET A 209 33.41 8.78 -13.65
CA MET A 209 34.09 9.10 -12.40
C MET A 209 33.61 8.29 -11.20
N TYR A 210 32.31 8.02 -11.11
CA TYR A 210 31.69 7.51 -9.89
C TYR A 210 30.79 6.29 -10.09
N LYS A 211 30.61 5.87 -11.35
CA LYS A 211 29.73 4.73 -11.69
C LYS A 211 28.26 4.91 -11.27
N TYR A 212 27.75 6.14 -11.29
CA TYR A 212 26.33 6.41 -11.15
C TYR A 212 25.58 6.08 -12.44
N MET A 213 24.45 5.36 -12.33
CA MET A 213 23.63 4.98 -13.50
C MET A 213 22.88 6.17 -14.13
N CYS A 214 22.70 7.26 -13.40
CA CYS A 214 21.97 8.45 -13.84
C CYS A 214 22.62 9.73 -13.31
N ALA A 215 22.13 10.87 -13.78
CA ALA A 215 22.50 12.17 -13.24
C ALA A 215 22.16 12.26 -11.74
N ARG A 216 23.00 12.94 -10.98
CA ARG A 216 22.85 13.01 -9.52
C ARG A 216 21.50 13.59 -9.08
N LEU A 217 20.98 14.60 -9.79
CA LEU A 217 19.68 15.20 -9.49
C LEU A 217 18.50 14.29 -9.82
N ALA A 218 18.70 13.22 -10.62
CA ALA A 218 17.69 12.21 -10.89
C ALA A 218 17.58 11.16 -9.77
N VAL A 219 18.63 10.97 -8.95
CA VAL A 219 18.68 9.95 -7.90
C VAL A 219 17.50 10.01 -6.92
N PRO A 220 17.04 11.19 -6.42
CA PRO A 220 15.89 11.24 -5.53
C PRO A 220 14.61 10.66 -6.14
N ASN A 221 14.42 10.74 -7.48
CA ASN A 221 13.26 10.14 -8.13
C ASN A 221 13.30 8.61 -8.04
N ILE A 222 14.48 7.98 -8.20
CA ILE A 222 14.63 6.52 -8.04
C ILE A 222 14.32 6.14 -6.59
N GLY A 223 14.91 6.83 -5.61
CA GLY A 223 14.65 6.61 -4.19
C GLY A 223 13.17 6.76 -3.82
N TYR A 224 12.49 7.75 -4.41
CA TYR A 224 11.06 7.96 -4.23
C TYR A 224 10.23 6.82 -4.80
N LYS A 225 10.45 6.43 -6.08
CA LYS A 225 9.74 5.31 -6.72
C LYS A 225 9.96 3.99 -5.95
N LEU A 226 11.18 3.71 -5.49
CA LEU A 226 11.45 2.56 -4.62
C LEU A 226 10.63 2.64 -3.33
N ALA A 227 10.62 3.80 -2.67
CA ALA A 227 9.86 4.00 -1.44
C ALA A 227 8.35 3.87 -1.64
N LEU A 228 7.78 4.25 -2.81
CA LEU A 228 6.38 4.04 -3.15
C LEU A 228 6.03 2.55 -3.22
N ILE A 229 6.85 1.72 -3.87
CA ILE A 229 6.64 0.27 -3.95
C ILE A 229 6.74 -0.34 -2.54
N VAL A 230 7.80 -0.03 -1.79
CA VAL A 230 8.01 -0.54 -0.43
C VAL A 230 6.85 -0.16 0.49
N LYS A 231 6.39 1.10 0.48
CA LYS A 231 5.24 1.50 1.30
C LYS A 231 3.97 0.74 0.94
N SER A 232 3.78 0.43 -0.36
CA SER A 232 2.62 -0.31 -0.84
C SER A 232 2.67 -1.78 -0.39
N ILE A 233 3.84 -2.44 -0.48
CA ILE A 233 4.05 -3.80 0.05
C ILE A 233 3.65 -3.86 1.53
N TYR A 234 4.04 -2.86 2.33
CA TYR A 234 3.74 -2.82 3.77
C TYR A 234 2.42 -2.12 4.13
N GLY A 235 1.50 -1.95 3.16
CA GLY A 235 0.13 -1.49 3.42
C GLY A 235 0.02 -0.05 3.94
N LYS A 236 0.95 0.83 3.56
CA LYS A 236 0.96 2.25 3.95
C LYS A 236 0.28 3.19 2.95
N ASN A 237 -0.33 2.65 1.89
CA ASN A 237 -1.07 3.45 0.91
C ASN A 237 -2.28 4.12 1.52
N ARG A 238 -2.65 5.26 0.96
CA ARG A 238 -3.92 5.93 1.23
C ARG A 238 -5.07 5.08 0.69
N LYS A 239 -6.29 5.33 1.19
CA LYS A 239 -7.46 4.51 0.85
C LYS A 239 -8.67 5.34 0.44
N LEU A 240 -8.67 6.63 0.76
CA LEU A 240 -9.78 7.54 0.56
C LEU A 240 -9.30 8.80 -0.14
N LEU A 241 -10.03 9.20 -1.19
CA LEU A 241 -9.92 10.49 -1.85
C LEU A 241 -11.15 11.30 -1.51
N ALA A 242 -10.96 12.34 -0.70
CA ALA A 242 -11.99 13.32 -0.38
C ALA A 242 -11.82 14.53 -1.31
N LEU A 243 -12.88 14.89 -2.00
CA LEU A 243 -12.89 15.89 -3.06
C LEU A 243 -13.77 17.08 -2.67
N ASP A 244 -13.28 18.29 -2.89
CA ASP A 244 -14.13 19.43 -3.07
C ASP A 244 -14.89 19.34 -4.39
N LEU A 245 -15.83 20.22 -4.64
CA LEU A 245 -16.67 20.25 -5.85
C LEU A 245 -16.31 21.44 -6.74
N ASP A 246 -16.65 22.65 -6.31
CA ASP A 246 -16.47 23.88 -7.08
C ASP A 246 -14.97 24.12 -7.37
N ASN A 247 -14.62 24.39 -8.62
CA ASN A 247 -13.25 24.53 -9.11
C ASN A 247 -12.32 23.32 -8.85
N THR A 248 -12.88 22.21 -8.39
CA THR A 248 -12.16 20.95 -8.17
C THR A 248 -12.69 19.83 -9.09
N LEU A 249 -13.98 19.50 -9.06
CA LEU A 249 -14.60 18.53 -9.97
C LEU A 249 -15.22 19.16 -11.22
N TRP A 250 -15.52 20.45 -11.17
CA TRP A 250 -15.97 21.29 -12.30
C TRP A 250 -15.46 22.70 -12.12
N GLY A 251 -15.42 23.48 -13.19
CA GLY A 251 -15.07 24.90 -13.12
C GLY A 251 -16.28 25.75 -12.79
N GLY A 252 -16.11 26.76 -11.96
CA GLY A 252 -17.18 27.62 -11.46
C GLY A 252 -17.77 27.17 -10.14
N VAL A 253 -18.77 27.91 -9.67
CA VAL A 253 -19.46 27.72 -8.39
C VAL A 253 -20.93 27.38 -8.67
N VAL A 254 -21.34 26.15 -8.44
CA VAL A 254 -22.68 25.67 -8.81
C VAL A 254 -23.82 26.48 -8.16
N GLY A 255 -23.58 26.99 -6.95
CA GLY A 255 -24.56 27.83 -6.24
C GLY A 255 -24.78 29.19 -6.89
N ASP A 256 -23.78 29.75 -7.56
CA ASP A 256 -23.81 31.07 -8.21
C ASP A 256 -24.10 30.96 -9.72
N ASP A 257 -23.43 30.02 -10.39
CA ASP A 257 -23.47 29.85 -11.85
C ASP A 257 -24.64 28.96 -12.32
N GLY A 258 -25.25 28.22 -11.40
CA GLY A 258 -26.22 27.18 -11.71
C GLY A 258 -25.61 25.95 -12.38
N VAL A 259 -26.40 24.88 -12.53
CA VAL A 259 -25.94 23.62 -13.12
C VAL A 259 -25.49 23.79 -14.58
N GLU A 260 -26.20 24.59 -15.36
CA GLU A 260 -25.87 24.86 -16.76
C GLU A 260 -24.66 25.80 -16.94
N GLY A 261 -24.26 26.52 -15.89
CA GLY A 261 -23.16 27.48 -15.94
C GLY A 261 -21.80 26.91 -15.51
N ILE A 262 -21.76 25.74 -14.88
CA ILE A 262 -20.49 25.12 -14.49
C ILE A 262 -19.75 24.54 -15.70
N ALA A 263 -18.41 24.63 -15.69
CA ALA A 263 -17.59 24.15 -16.80
C ALA A 263 -17.26 22.66 -16.60
N ILE A 264 -17.96 21.80 -17.31
CA ILE A 264 -17.75 20.34 -17.38
C ILE A 264 -18.17 19.82 -18.76
N GLY A 265 -17.56 18.75 -19.27
CA GLY A 265 -17.89 18.17 -20.57
C GLY A 265 -16.85 18.46 -21.64
N GLN A 266 -17.27 18.65 -22.91
CA GLN A 266 -16.39 18.72 -24.09
C GLN A 266 -16.35 20.10 -24.77
N GLU A 267 -17.10 21.09 -24.31
CA GLU A 267 -17.28 22.35 -25.03
C GLU A 267 -16.04 23.25 -25.01
N THR A 268 -15.28 23.24 -23.91
CA THR A 268 -14.07 24.07 -23.77
C THR A 268 -12.90 23.24 -23.27
N GLY A 269 -11.65 23.70 -23.50
CA GLY A 269 -10.46 23.01 -22.99
C GLY A 269 -10.46 22.87 -21.46
N THR A 270 -10.98 23.86 -20.74
CA THR A 270 -11.10 23.80 -19.28
C THR A 270 -12.16 22.78 -18.85
N ALA A 271 -13.32 22.75 -19.51
CA ALA A 271 -14.37 21.77 -19.24
C ALA A 271 -13.88 20.34 -19.51
N GLN A 272 -13.13 20.13 -20.60
CA GLN A 272 -12.50 18.84 -20.90
C GLN A 272 -11.51 18.41 -19.83
N ALA A 273 -10.70 19.33 -19.30
CA ALA A 273 -9.74 19.01 -18.23
C ALA A 273 -10.44 18.54 -16.95
N TYR A 274 -11.55 19.18 -16.55
CA TYR A 274 -12.37 18.71 -15.43
C TYR A 274 -13.02 17.36 -15.71
N TYR A 275 -13.52 17.15 -16.92
CA TYR A 275 -14.09 15.87 -17.32
C TYR A 275 -13.06 14.73 -17.26
N GLU A 276 -11.86 14.94 -17.79
CA GLU A 276 -10.75 13.98 -17.71
C GLU A 276 -10.34 13.72 -16.26
N PHE A 277 -10.32 14.75 -15.41
CA PHE A 277 -10.06 14.58 -13.99
C PHE A 277 -11.14 13.72 -13.32
N GLN A 278 -12.42 13.94 -13.61
CA GLN A 278 -13.49 13.08 -13.11
C GLN A 278 -13.35 11.63 -13.61
N GLN A 279 -12.96 11.41 -14.88
CA GLN A 279 -12.68 10.06 -15.38
C GLN A 279 -11.54 9.39 -14.60
N TYR A 280 -10.43 10.10 -14.39
CA TYR A 280 -9.31 9.61 -13.58
C TYR A 280 -9.73 9.25 -12.15
N VAL A 281 -10.53 10.08 -11.50
CA VAL A 281 -11.10 9.80 -10.17
C VAL A 281 -11.99 8.55 -10.19
N GLY A 282 -12.81 8.39 -11.24
CA GLY A 282 -13.61 7.18 -11.48
C GLY A 282 -12.75 5.93 -11.67
N ASP A 283 -11.59 6.04 -12.32
CA ASP A 283 -10.64 4.95 -12.47
C ASP A 283 -9.95 4.60 -11.14
N LEU A 284 -9.62 5.59 -10.31
CA LEU A 284 -9.15 5.33 -8.94
C LEU A 284 -10.18 4.54 -8.11
N LYS A 285 -11.48 4.84 -8.27
CA LYS A 285 -12.55 4.05 -7.64
C LYS A 285 -12.50 2.59 -8.08
N LYS A 286 -12.27 2.30 -9.36
CA LYS A 286 -12.12 0.92 -9.89
C LYS A 286 -10.92 0.20 -9.27
N LEU A 287 -9.85 0.92 -8.88
CA LEU A 287 -8.73 0.39 -8.10
C LEU A 287 -9.06 0.18 -6.60
N GLY A 288 -10.29 0.50 -6.18
CA GLY A 288 -10.73 0.36 -4.80
C GLY A 288 -10.42 1.57 -3.90
N VAL A 289 -10.16 2.74 -4.48
CA VAL A 289 -10.10 4.00 -3.73
C VAL A 289 -11.52 4.41 -3.36
N VAL A 290 -11.73 4.75 -2.09
CA VAL A 290 -13.02 5.24 -1.59
C VAL A 290 -13.15 6.72 -1.95
N LEU A 291 -14.19 7.08 -2.66
CA LEU A 291 -14.47 8.48 -3.00
C LEU A 291 -15.45 9.09 -2.00
N THR A 292 -15.18 10.31 -1.55
CA THR A 292 -16.10 11.10 -0.72
C THR A 292 -16.07 12.56 -1.15
N VAL A 293 -17.20 13.25 -0.96
CA VAL A 293 -17.30 14.70 -1.15
C VAL A 293 -17.10 15.38 0.20
N CYS A 294 -16.34 16.47 0.20
CA CYS A 294 -16.18 17.38 1.34
C CYS A 294 -16.16 18.82 0.84
N SER A 295 -17.33 19.39 0.65
CA SER A 295 -17.51 20.72 0.02
C SER A 295 -18.29 21.67 0.91
N LYS A 296 -18.00 22.96 0.78
CA LYS A 296 -18.81 24.06 1.34
C LYS A 296 -19.86 24.45 0.32
N ASN A 297 -20.98 23.77 0.36
CA ASN A 297 -22.09 23.96 -0.58
C ASN A 297 -23.40 23.55 0.09
N GLU A 298 -24.53 23.99 -0.46
CA GLU A 298 -25.82 23.39 -0.13
C GLU A 298 -25.90 21.98 -0.74
N GLU A 299 -26.43 21.01 0.00
CA GLU A 299 -26.48 19.60 -0.44
C GLU A 299 -27.23 19.44 -1.77
N GLU A 300 -28.34 20.17 -1.94
CA GLU A 300 -29.13 20.15 -3.16
C GLU A 300 -28.33 20.61 -4.39
N ASN A 301 -27.54 21.68 -4.26
CA ASN A 301 -26.68 22.19 -5.32
C ASN A 301 -25.54 21.21 -5.65
N ALA A 302 -24.94 20.63 -4.62
CA ALA A 302 -23.89 19.62 -4.77
C ALA A 302 -24.39 18.38 -5.54
N ILE A 303 -25.56 17.89 -5.19
CA ILE A 303 -26.19 16.75 -5.89
C ILE A 303 -26.54 17.14 -7.33
N ALA A 304 -27.15 18.31 -7.55
CA ALA A 304 -27.50 18.77 -8.90
C ALA A 304 -26.26 18.91 -9.80
N GLY A 305 -25.15 19.45 -9.29
CA GLY A 305 -23.88 19.53 -10.02
C GLY A 305 -23.28 18.14 -10.35
N LEU A 306 -23.36 17.20 -9.42
CA LEU A 306 -22.94 15.80 -9.68
C LEU A 306 -23.86 15.05 -10.64
N GLU A 307 -25.12 15.45 -10.78
CA GLU A 307 -26.07 14.90 -11.75
C GLU A 307 -25.95 15.53 -13.13
N HIS A 308 -25.08 16.54 -13.33
CA HIS A 308 -24.86 17.17 -14.62
C HIS A 308 -24.69 16.12 -15.74
N PRO A 309 -25.42 16.23 -16.89
CA PRO A 309 -25.44 15.19 -17.92
C PRO A 309 -24.05 14.82 -18.45
N GLU A 310 -23.20 15.82 -18.62
CA GLU A 310 -21.84 15.65 -19.15
C GLU A 310 -20.80 15.26 -18.08
N GLY A 311 -21.14 15.21 -16.80
CA GLY A 311 -20.24 14.77 -15.72
C GLY A 311 -19.97 13.26 -15.78
N ALA A 312 -18.71 12.86 -15.62
CA ALA A 312 -18.30 11.46 -15.59
C ALA A 312 -18.59 10.78 -14.25
N LEU A 313 -18.63 11.54 -13.17
CA LEU A 313 -18.97 11.06 -11.82
C LEU A 313 -20.40 11.42 -11.47
N LYS A 314 -21.06 10.51 -10.72
CA LYS A 314 -22.44 10.68 -10.26
C LYS A 314 -22.50 10.53 -8.73
N PRO A 315 -23.56 11.00 -8.05
CA PRO A 315 -23.70 10.86 -6.58
C PRO A 315 -23.47 9.44 -6.06
N ALA A 316 -23.89 8.41 -6.83
CA ALA A 316 -23.71 7.00 -6.50
C ALA A 316 -22.24 6.53 -6.51
N ASP A 317 -21.31 7.33 -7.04
CA ASP A 317 -19.89 7.00 -7.03
C ASP A 317 -19.23 7.29 -5.69
N PHE A 318 -19.83 8.10 -4.86
CA PHE A 318 -19.31 8.53 -3.57
C PHE A 318 -19.89 7.69 -2.43
N ALA A 319 -19.02 7.27 -1.52
CA ALA A 319 -19.43 6.55 -0.31
C ALA A 319 -20.13 7.47 0.71
N VAL A 320 -19.69 8.73 0.78
CA VAL A 320 -20.25 9.78 1.65
C VAL A 320 -20.18 11.11 0.90
N ILE A 321 -21.26 11.86 0.93
CA ILE A 321 -21.34 13.25 0.46
C ILE A 321 -21.54 14.15 1.68
N LYS A 322 -20.57 15.00 1.95
CA LYS A 322 -20.63 16.05 2.98
C LYS A 322 -20.58 17.43 2.28
N ALA A 323 -21.74 17.91 1.87
CA ALA A 323 -21.92 19.26 1.35
C ALA A 323 -22.66 20.08 2.41
N ASN A 324 -21.93 20.91 3.14
CA ASN A 324 -22.45 21.78 4.19
C ASN A 324 -21.43 22.88 4.54
N TRP A 325 -21.80 23.83 5.40
CA TRP A 325 -20.96 24.96 5.78
C TRP A 325 -20.07 24.70 7.02
N GLU A 326 -20.07 23.48 7.54
CA GLU A 326 -19.17 23.08 8.62
C GLU A 326 -17.70 23.06 8.17
N PRO A 327 -16.75 23.19 9.10
CA PRO A 327 -15.32 23.10 8.77
C PRO A 327 -14.96 21.78 8.08
N LYS A 328 -14.22 21.84 6.95
CA LYS A 328 -13.84 20.65 6.15
C LYS A 328 -13.00 19.64 6.94
N ASP A 329 -12.11 20.11 7.81
CA ASP A 329 -11.32 19.25 8.70
C ASP A 329 -12.20 18.41 9.64
N ARG A 330 -13.27 18.98 10.20
CA ARG A 330 -14.24 18.27 11.00
C ARG A 330 -15.04 17.26 10.18
N ASN A 331 -15.57 17.69 9.03
CA ASN A 331 -16.29 16.79 8.11
C ASN A 331 -15.45 15.57 7.69
N LEU A 332 -14.15 15.76 7.43
CA LEU A 332 -13.24 14.68 7.10
C LEU A 332 -13.05 13.68 8.24
N LEU A 333 -12.88 14.16 9.48
CA LEU A 333 -12.75 13.31 10.66
C LEU A 333 -14.03 12.50 10.93
N GLU A 334 -15.20 13.14 10.83
CA GLU A 334 -16.50 12.46 10.95
C GLU A 334 -16.69 11.40 9.86
N THR A 335 -16.33 11.73 8.61
CA THR A 335 -16.41 10.80 7.48
C THR A 335 -15.58 9.55 7.72
N VAL A 336 -14.30 9.68 8.06
CA VAL A 336 -13.44 8.49 8.26
C VAL A 336 -13.85 7.70 9.48
N GLN A 337 -14.34 8.34 10.53
CA GLN A 337 -14.90 7.66 11.71
C GLN A 337 -16.13 6.84 11.33
N GLY A 338 -17.06 7.42 10.57
CA GLY A 338 -18.31 6.75 10.14
C GLY A 338 -18.05 5.53 9.27
N ILE A 339 -17.05 5.56 8.40
CA ILE A 339 -16.71 4.41 7.54
C ILE A 339 -15.63 3.48 8.10
N GLY A 340 -15.12 3.76 9.31
CA GLY A 340 -14.13 2.91 10.00
C GLY A 340 -12.70 3.02 9.43
N LEU A 341 -12.31 4.19 8.94
CA LEU A 341 -10.95 4.48 8.50
C LEU A 341 -10.22 5.40 9.50
N LEU A 342 -8.88 5.43 9.39
CA LEU A 342 -8.05 6.39 10.13
C LEU A 342 -7.86 7.68 9.32
N PRO A 343 -7.61 8.83 9.98
CA PRO A 343 -7.25 10.07 9.29
C PRO A 343 -6.07 9.92 8.33
N SER A 344 -5.12 9.04 8.66
CA SER A 344 -3.98 8.71 7.78
C SER A 344 -4.37 8.00 6.47
N ALA A 345 -5.62 7.66 6.25
CA ALA A 345 -6.11 7.11 4.99
C ALA A 345 -6.52 8.19 3.96
N ILE A 346 -6.67 9.44 4.40
CA ILE A 346 -7.23 10.54 3.61
C ILE A 346 -6.19 11.11 2.64
N VAL A 347 -6.61 11.33 1.39
CA VAL A 347 -6.09 12.34 0.48
C VAL A 347 -7.20 13.36 0.29
N PHE A 348 -6.94 14.62 0.58
CA PHE A 348 -7.90 15.71 0.43
C PHE A 348 -7.52 16.60 -0.75
N ALA A 349 -8.36 16.65 -1.75
CA ALA A 349 -8.19 17.39 -2.99
C ALA A 349 -9.14 18.60 -3.02
N ASP A 350 -8.58 19.80 -3.10
CA ASP A 350 -9.28 21.07 -3.02
C ASP A 350 -8.44 22.14 -3.72
N ASP A 351 -9.03 22.95 -4.59
CA ASP A 351 -8.35 24.03 -5.30
C ASP A 351 -7.99 25.21 -4.39
N ASN A 352 -8.78 25.43 -3.31
CA ASN A 352 -8.61 26.56 -2.42
C ASN A 352 -7.44 26.36 -1.42
N PRO A 353 -6.36 27.17 -1.51
CA PRO A 353 -5.21 27.03 -0.64
C PRO A 353 -5.52 27.26 0.84
N ALA A 354 -6.53 28.09 1.17
CA ALA A 354 -6.93 28.34 2.55
C ALA A 354 -7.61 27.11 3.19
N GLU A 355 -8.45 26.39 2.43
CA GLU A 355 -9.06 25.14 2.91
C GLU A 355 -8.02 24.04 3.01
N ARG A 356 -7.11 23.92 2.03
CA ARG A 356 -5.96 22.99 2.10
C ARG A 356 -5.14 23.22 3.38
N GLU A 357 -4.78 24.48 3.68
CA GLU A 357 -3.98 24.79 4.88
C GLU A 357 -4.75 24.50 6.18
N LYS A 358 -6.06 24.76 6.22
CA LYS A 358 -6.92 24.43 7.35
C LYS A 358 -6.96 22.92 7.62
N VAL A 359 -7.11 22.12 6.55
CA VAL A 359 -7.10 20.66 6.67
C VAL A 359 -5.72 20.14 7.10
N ARG A 360 -4.61 20.69 6.59
CA ARG A 360 -3.25 20.33 7.05
C ARG A 360 -3.05 20.54 8.54
N ARG A 361 -3.66 21.59 9.11
CA ARG A 361 -3.59 21.87 10.55
C ARG A 361 -4.55 21.03 11.37
N GLY A 362 -5.79 20.86 10.90
CA GLY A 362 -6.84 20.13 11.62
C GLY A 362 -6.71 18.63 11.53
N VAL A 363 -6.13 18.11 10.43
CA VAL A 363 -5.93 16.66 10.15
C VAL A 363 -4.49 16.42 9.66
N PRO A 364 -3.48 16.54 10.53
CA PRO A 364 -2.06 16.47 10.13
C PRO A 364 -1.65 15.15 9.46
N GLU A 365 -2.41 14.08 9.66
CA GLU A 365 -2.17 12.77 9.04
C GLU A 365 -2.71 12.68 7.60
N ALA A 366 -3.61 13.57 7.17
CA ALA A 366 -4.10 13.61 5.81
C ALA A 366 -3.00 14.04 4.83
N ALA A 367 -3.03 13.49 3.62
CA ALA A 367 -2.25 14.05 2.52
C ALA A 367 -3.10 15.12 1.81
N VAL A 368 -2.48 16.26 1.51
CA VAL A 368 -3.17 17.40 0.90
C VAL A 368 -2.31 17.90 -0.26
N PRO A 369 -2.51 17.36 -1.49
CA PRO A 369 -1.75 17.79 -2.67
C PRO A 369 -2.00 19.26 -2.98
N GLU A 370 -1.03 19.90 -3.64
CA GLU A 370 -1.21 21.25 -4.18
C GLU A 370 -1.95 21.15 -5.52
N LEU A 371 -3.15 21.69 -5.58
CA LEU A 371 -4.00 21.69 -6.77
C LEU A 371 -4.29 23.14 -7.16
N ASP A 372 -3.50 23.67 -8.09
CA ASP A 372 -3.62 25.09 -8.49
C ASP A 372 -4.28 25.22 -9.87
N GLU A 373 -3.95 24.33 -10.82
CA GLU A 373 -4.48 24.34 -12.19
C GLU A 373 -5.00 22.96 -12.57
N VAL A 374 -6.24 22.87 -13.06
CA VAL A 374 -6.91 21.60 -13.38
C VAL A 374 -6.10 20.71 -14.34
N TYR A 375 -5.37 21.29 -15.28
CA TYR A 375 -4.52 20.56 -16.23
C TYR A 375 -3.39 19.75 -15.55
N ARG A 376 -3.08 20.04 -14.28
CA ARG A 376 -2.04 19.39 -13.49
C ARG A 376 -2.58 18.41 -12.45
N TYR A 377 -3.87 18.45 -12.12
CA TYR A 377 -4.47 17.67 -11.02
C TYR A 377 -4.15 16.18 -11.10
N ILE A 378 -4.33 15.58 -12.29
CA ILE A 378 -4.01 14.16 -12.51
C ILE A 378 -2.52 13.89 -12.25
N GLY A 379 -1.64 14.75 -12.78
CA GLY A 379 -0.19 14.63 -12.60
C GLY A 379 0.23 14.74 -11.14
N GLU A 380 -0.32 15.70 -10.39
CA GLU A 380 -0.02 15.91 -8.98
C GLU A 380 -0.47 14.71 -8.11
N ILE A 381 -1.69 14.21 -8.32
CA ILE A 381 -2.22 13.09 -7.53
C ILE A 381 -1.53 11.77 -7.91
N SER A 382 -1.35 11.49 -9.20
CA SER A 382 -0.71 10.26 -9.67
C SER A 382 0.78 10.22 -9.34
N GLY A 383 1.49 11.33 -9.54
CA GLY A 383 2.93 11.45 -9.24
C GLY A 383 3.24 11.27 -7.76
N ALA A 384 2.34 11.72 -6.88
CA ALA A 384 2.45 11.52 -5.44
C ALA A 384 2.28 10.04 -5.01
N GLY A 385 1.82 9.15 -5.89
CA GLY A 385 1.72 7.71 -5.62
C GLY A 385 0.92 7.35 -4.38
N TYR A 386 -0.09 8.15 -4.01
CA TYR A 386 -0.90 7.92 -2.81
C TYR A 386 -1.59 6.56 -2.81
N PHE A 387 -2.04 6.12 -3.97
CA PHE A 387 -2.86 4.94 -4.20
C PHE A 387 -2.15 3.85 -5.01
N GLU A 388 -0.83 3.96 -5.22
CA GLU A 388 -0.05 3.07 -6.08
C GLU A 388 -0.15 1.61 -5.61
N PRO A 389 -0.79 0.70 -6.37
CA PRO A 389 -0.90 -0.69 -5.98
C PRO A 389 0.35 -1.47 -6.39
N VAL A 390 0.72 -2.48 -5.61
CA VAL A 390 1.68 -3.54 -6.02
C VAL A 390 0.98 -4.83 -6.41
N SER A 391 -0.30 -4.95 -6.05
CA SER A 391 -1.18 -6.06 -6.46
C SER A 391 -2.63 -5.59 -6.39
N ILE A 392 -3.49 -6.18 -7.22
CA ILE A 392 -4.94 -5.91 -7.22
C ILE A 392 -5.66 -7.23 -6.97
N SER A 393 -6.32 -7.34 -5.81
CA SER A 393 -7.15 -8.48 -5.48
C SER A 393 -8.63 -8.23 -5.79
N ALA A 394 -9.42 -9.28 -5.90
CA ALA A 394 -10.88 -9.18 -6.05
C ALA A 394 -11.53 -8.36 -4.91
N ASP A 395 -10.98 -8.45 -3.69
CA ASP A 395 -11.43 -7.67 -2.53
C ASP A 395 -11.05 -6.18 -2.64
N ASP A 396 -9.92 -5.86 -3.28
CA ASP A 396 -9.53 -4.47 -3.52
C ASP A 396 -10.51 -3.81 -4.48
N LEU A 397 -10.96 -4.52 -5.51
CA LEU A 397 -11.95 -4.02 -6.48
C LEU A 397 -13.33 -3.77 -5.87
N LYS A 398 -13.70 -4.54 -4.83
CA LYS A 398 -14.97 -4.38 -4.10
C LYS A 398 -14.89 -3.37 -2.95
N ARG A 399 -13.72 -2.79 -2.68
CA ARG A 399 -13.49 -1.97 -1.48
C ARG A 399 -14.41 -0.77 -1.39
N SER A 400 -14.61 -0.01 -2.45
CA SER A 400 -15.49 1.16 -2.48
C SER A 400 -16.92 0.80 -2.07
N GLU A 401 -17.44 -0.31 -2.61
CA GLU A 401 -18.78 -0.80 -2.26
C GLU A 401 -18.86 -1.20 -0.78
N MET A 402 -17.85 -1.90 -0.26
CA MET A 402 -17.81 -2.29 1.16
C MET A 402 -17.82 -1.06 2.10
N TYR A 403 -17.14 0.03 1.75
CA TYR A 403 -17.17 1.26 2.57
C TYR A 403 -18.48 2.03 2.43
N ARG A 404 -19.13 2.01 1.26
CA ARG A 404 -20.47 2.53 1.10
C ARG A 404 -21.46 1.79 2.01
N GLN A 405 -21.38 0.47 2.05
CA GLN A 405 -22.16 -0.36 2.97
C GLN A 405 -21.85 -0.05 4.44
N ASN A 406 -20.59 0.28 4.79
CA ASN A 406 -20.24 0.73 6.14
C ASN A 406 -20.88 2.08 6.49
N ALA A 407 -20.95 3.02 5.56
CA ALA A 407 -21.66 4.28 5.77
C ALA A 407 -23.16 4.05 6.04
N GLN A 408 -23.80 3.12 5.30
CA GLN A 408 -25.19 2.74 5.54
C GLN A 408 -25.39 2.10 6.92
N ARG A 409 -24.43 1.25 7.35
CA ARG A 409 -24.45 0.66 8.72
C ARG A 409 -24.31 1.72 9.81
N ALA A 410 -23.41 2.70 9.60
CA ALA A 410 -23.25 3.81 10.55
C ALA A 410 -24.52 4.66 10.65
N GLN A 411 -25.19 4.89 9.54
CA GLN A 411 -26.47 5.59 9.52
C GLN A 411 -27.57 4.80 10.27
N LEU A 412 -27.66 3.49 10.04
CA LEU A 412 -28.58 2.61 10.75
C LEU A 412 -28.29 2.60 12.26
N GLN A 413 -27.01 2.51 12.65
CA GLN A 413 -26.59 2.57 14.05
C GLN A 413 -27.01 3.88 14.72
N ALA A 414 -26.86 5.01 14.03
CA ALA A 414 -27.26 6.33 14.55
C ALA A 414 -28.79 6.46 14.75
N GLN A 415 -29.59 5.65 14.05
CA GLN A 415 -31.05 5.62 14.14
C GLN A 415 -31.58 4.59 15.17
N THR A 416 -30.70 3.75 15.72
CA THR A 416 -31.07 2.69 16.67
C THR A 416 -30.57 3.06 18.06
N GLU A 417 -31.45 3.07 19.08
CA GLU A 417 -31.11 3.49 20.44
C GLU A 417 -30.28 2.41 21.18
N ASP A 418 -30.59 1.12 20.96
CA ASP A 418 -29.94 -0.01 21.62
C ASP A 418 -28.92 -0.68 20.66
N TYR A 419 -27.68 -0.84 21.15
CA TYR A 419 -26.61 -1.44 20.36
C TYR A 419 -26.83 -2.92 20.05
N GLY A 420 -27.45 -3.69 20.97
CA GLY A 420 -27.79 -5.10 20.75
C GLY A 420 -28.87 -5.26 19.70
N GLU A 421 -29.90 -4.39 19.70
CA GLU A 421 -30.92 -4.37 18.65
C GLU A 421 -30.31 -4.04 17.29
N TYR A 422 -29.36 -3.08 17.23
CA TYR A 422 -28.61 -2.78 16.02
C TYR A 422 -27.88 -4.02 15.51
N LEU A 423 -27.09 -4.72 16.36
CA LEU A 423 -26.35 -5.92 15.95
C LEU A 423 -27.30 -7.04 15.46
N ALA A 424 -28.39 -7.29 16.16
CA ALA A 424 -29.40 -8.27 15.76
C ALA A 424 -30.02 -7.92 14.39
N SER A 425 -30.26 -6.62 14.15
CA SER A 425 -30.84 -6.13 12.89
C SER A 425 -29.95 -6.35 11.68
N LEU A 426 -28.62 -6.54 11.86
CA LEU A 426 -27.68 -6.78 10.79
C LEU A 426 -27.81 -8.16 10.16
N GLN A 427 -28.37 -9.16 10.87
CA GLN A 427 -28.53 -10.54 10.39
C GLN A 427 -27.18 -11.13 9.92
N MET A 428 -26.21 -11.15 10.83
CA MET A 428 -24.84 -11.51 10.50
C MET A 428 -24.62 -13.02 10.41
N HIS A 429 -23.89 -13.44 9.36
CA HIS A 429 -23.44 -14.83 9.16
C HIS A 429 -21.92 -14.86 9.00
N ALA A 430 -21.26 -15.83 9.64
CA ALA A 430 -19.82 -16.02 9.54
C ALA A 430 -19.44 -17.43 9.11
N GLU A 431 -18.43 -17.54 8.26
CA GLU A 431 -17.67 -18.77 8.02
C GLU A 431 -16.36 -18.66 8.79
N ILE A 432 -16.15 -19.51 9.81
CA ILE A 432 -14.92 -19.56 10.60
C ILE A 432 -14.34 -20.96 10.48
N ALA A 433 -13.16 -21.10 9.87
CA ALA A 433 -12.57 -22.41 9.57
C ALA A 433 -11.02 -22.33 9.56
N PRO A 434 -10.32 -23.49 9.63
CA PRO A 434 -8.89 -23.57 9.38
C PRO A 434 -8.51 -23.02 7.99
N PHE A 435 -7.28 -22.55 7.84
CA PHE A 435 -6.83 -21.96 6.58
C PHE A 435 -7.07 -22.87 5.39
N LYS A 436 -7.71 -22.35 4.35
CA LYS A 436 -7.93 -23.02 3.07
C LYS A 436 -7.00 -22.46 2.00
N PRO A 437 -6.43 -23.27 1.11
CA PRO A 437 -5.49 -22.81 0.07
C PRO A 437 -6.01 -21.62 -0.74
N MET A 438 -7.29 -21.62 -1.10
CA MET A 438 -7.93 -20.54 -1.87
C MET A 438 -7.96 -19.19 -1.17
N TYR A 439 -7.76 -19.12 0.15
CA TYR A 439 -7.77 -17.88 0.93
C TYR A 439 -6.38 -17.46 1.43
N ILE A 440 -5.33 -18.27 1.23
CA ILE A 440 -3.98 -18.00 1.76
C ILE A 440 -3.46 -16.64 1.28
N GLN A 441 -3.58 -16.34 0.00
CA GLN A 441 -3.18 -15.04 -0.54
C GLN A 441 -3.88 -13.88 0.19
N ARG A 442 -5.20 -14.00 0.38
CA ARG A 442 -5.97 -12.97 1.09
C ARG A 442 -5.62 -12.88 2.57
N ILE A 443 -5.40 -14.01 3.23
CA ILE A 443 -4.94 -14.09 4.62
C ILE A 443 -3.60 -13.36 4.75
N THR A 444 -2.63 -13.67 3.89
CA THR A 444 -1.32 -13.01 3.85
C THR A 444 -1.44 -11.49 3.64
N GLN A 445 -2.28 -11.05 2.71
CA GLN A 445 -2.52 -9.62 2.51
C GLN A 445 -3.08 -8.93 3.76
N LEU A 446 -3.98 -9.58 4.49
CA LEU A 446 -4.52 -9.04 5.73
C LEU A 446 -3.44 -8.86 6.79
N THR A 447 -2.48 -9.80 6.92
CA THR A 447 -1.38 -9.67 7.89
C THR A 447 -0.52 -8.45 7.59
N ASN A 448 -0.33 -8.11 6.32
CA ASN A 448 0.48 -6.99 5.88
C ASN A 448 -0.27 -5.64 5.87
N LYS A 449 -1.60 -5.66 5.64
CA LYS A 449 -2.43 -4.46 5.52
C LYS A 449 -3.17 -4.06 6.81
N SER A 450 -3.32 -4.96 7.83
CA SER A 450 -4.04 -4.67 9.08
C SER A 450 -3.12 -4.07 10.14
N ASN A 451 -3.43 -2.85 10.59
CA ASN A 451 -2.63 -2.11 11.55
C ASN A 451 -3.39 -1.73 12.83
N GLN A 452 -4.70 -1.47 12.75
CA GLN A 452 -5.50 -1.01 13.88
C GLN A 452 -5.84 -2.15 14.83
N PHE A 453 -6.38 -3.24 14.28
CA PHE A 453 -6.66 -4.45 15.01
C PHE A 453 -5.64 -5.52 14.61
N ASN A 454 -4.48 -5.47 15.23
CA ASN A 454 -3.43 -6.49 15.15
C ASN A 454 -2.68 -6.51 16.48
N LEU A 455 -2.87 -7.57 17.24
CA LEU A 455 -2.42 -7.66 18.64
C LEU A 455 -0.90 -7.80 18.78
N THR A 456 -0.24 -8.42 17.80
CA THR A 456 1.20 -8.72 17.87
C THR A 456 2.01 -7.99 16.80
N THR A 457 1.35 -7.28 15.87
CA THR A 457 1.96 -6.57 14.74
C THR A 457 2.84 -7.44 13.83
N ARG A 458 2.83 -8.77 14.03
CA ARG A 458 3.59 -9.73 13.24
C ARG A 458 3.10 -9.75 11.80
N ARG A 459 4.01 -9.91 10.85
CA ARG A 459 3.76 -9.97 9.42
C ARG A 459 4.27 -11.29 8.89
N TYR A 460 3.62 -11.79 7.84
CA TYR A 460 3.96 -13.08 7.27
C TYR A 460 4.02 -12.99 5.75
N THR A 461 4.90 -13.78 5.16
CA THR A 461 4.93 -14.07 3.74
C THR A 461 3.88 -15.14 3.41
N GLN A 462 3.56 -15.30 2.13
CA GLN A 462 2.62 -16.34 1.71
C GLN A 462 3.16 -17.73 2.03
N SER A 463 4.45 -17.99 1.78
CA SER A 463 5.10 -19.25 2.09
C SER A 463 5.02 -19.61 3.57
N GLU A 464 5.24 -18.64 4.47
CA GLU A 464 5.07 -18.86 5.91
C GLU A 464 3.62 -19.20 6.27
N MET A 465 2.63 -18.54 5.65
CA MET A 465 1.22 -18.86 5.89
C MET A 465 0.83 -20.24 5.38
N GLU A 466 1.39 -20.68 4.26
CA GLU A 466 1.21 -22.05 3.72
C GLU A 466 1.83 -23.10 4.65
N GLN A 467 3.01 -22.84 5.20
CA GLN A 467 3.65 -23.71 6.19
C GLN A 467 2.85 -23.80 7.48
N LEU A 468 2.36 -22.67 8.01
CA LEU A 468 1.51 -22.64 9.21
C LEU A 468 0.19 -23.39 9.00
N ALA A 469 -0.41 -23.29 7.80
CA ALA A 469 -1.64 -24.01 7.46
C ALA A 469 -1.48 -25.53 7.46
N GLN A 470 -0.27 -26.03 7.19
CA GLN A 470 0.04 -27.46 7.14
C GLN A 470 0.66 -28.01 8.44
N SER A 471 1.04 -27.13 9.37
CA SER A 471 1.73 -27.52 10.61
C SER A 471 0.76 -28.13 11.62
N PRO A 472 0.99 -29.36 12.11
CA PRO A 472 0.19 -29.96 13.20
C PRO A 472 0.38 -29.24 14.55
N GLU A 473 1.45 -28.46 14.69
CA GLU A 473 1.75 -27.67 15.89
C GLU A 473 1.03 -26.32 15.91
N CYS A 474 0.23 -26.02 14.88
CA CYS A 474 -0.50 -24.76 14.80
C CYS A 474 -2.03 -24.99 14.73
N VAL A 475 -2.76 -24.06 15.32
CA VAL A 475 -4.20 -23.89 15.11
C VAL A 475 -4.39 -22.60 14.34
N THR A 476 -4.90 -22.71 13.11
CA THR A 476 -5.11 -21.56 12.23
C THR A 476 -6.60 -21.37 11.98
N LEU A 477 -7.10 -20.13 12.05
CA LEU A 477 -8.49 -19.80 11.74
C LEU A 477 -8.53 -18.54 10.88
N TYR A 478 -9.35 -18.60 9.82
CA TYR A 478 -9.84 -17.39 9.16
C TYR A 478 -11.33 -17.22 9.44
N GLY A 479 -11.77 -15.96 9.43
CA GLY A 479 -13.18 -15.63 9.55
C GLY A 479 -13.64 -14.75 8.40
N LYS A 480 -14.75 -15.14 7.75
CA LYS A 480 -15.51 -14.32 6.81
C LYS A 480 -16.78 -13.83 7.50
N LEU A 481 -17.22 -12.64 7.17
CA LEU A 481 -18.44 -12.06 7.70
C LEU A 481 -19.30 -11.47 6.59
N ALA A 482 -20.56 -11.86 6.55
CA ALA A 482 -21.59 -11.26 5.72
C ALA A 482 -22.74 -10.75 6.59
N ASP A 483 -23.48 -9.76 6.12
CA ASP A 483 -24.70 -9.23 6.73
C ASP A 483 -25.70 -8.77 5.66
N LYS A 484 -26.86 -8.24 6.06
CA LYS A 484 -27.88 -7.77 5.12
C LYS A 484 -27.42 -6.71 4.10
N PHE A 485 -26.31 -6.02 4.35
CA PHE A 485 -25.76 -5.02 3.43
C PHE A 485 -24.74 -5.63 2.45
N GLY A 486 -24.12 -6.78 2.77
CA GLY A 486 -23.22 -7.48 1.86
C GLY A 486 -22.16 -8.36 2.52
N ASP A 487 -21.37 -9.03 1.67
CA ASP A 487 -20.25 -9.90 2.07
C ASP A 487 -18.97 -9.08 2.22
N ASN A 488 -18.35 -9.12 3.41
CA ASN A 488 -17.10 -8.45 3.71
C ASN A 488 -15.87 -9.33 3.38
N GLY A 489 -16.05 -10.55 2.91
CA GLY A 489 -14.98 -11.52 2.62
C GLY A 489 -14.22 -11.96 3.86
N VAL A 490 -12.94 -12.37 3.68
CA VAL A 490 -12.06 -12.73 4.81
C VAL A 490 -11.68 -11.46 5.57
N VAL A 491 -12.05 -11.41 6.85
CA VAL A 491 -11.94 -10.21 7.70
C VAL A 491 -11.20 -10.44 9.01
N SER A 492 -11.02 -11.68 9.45
CA SER A 492 -10.25 -12.00 10.66
C SER A 492 -9.32 -13.18 10.45
N VAL A 493 -8.18 -13.17 11.11
CA VAL A 493 -7.16 -14.24 11.04
C VAL A 493 -6.59 -14.47 12.42
N ILE A 494 -6.51 -15.74 12.82
CA ILE A 494 -5.83 -16.19 14.04
C ILE A 494 -4.81 -17.26 13.69
N VAL A 495 -3.62 -17.17 14.31
CA VAL A 495 -2.61 -18.23 14.35
C VAL A 495 -2.24 -18.48 15.79
N GLY A 496 -2.46 -19.71 16.24
CA GLY A 496 -2.07 -20.20 17.57
C GLY A 496 -0.98 -21.25 17.42
N GLU A 497 0.10 -21.15 18.19
CA GLU A 497 1.23 -22.09 18.25
C GLU A 497 1.10 -22.92 19.54
N LYS A 498 1.11 -24.26 19.41
CA LYS A 498 1.00 -25.19 20.54
C LYS A 498 2.29 -25.25 21.32
N GLN A 499 2.20 -25.19 22.64
CA GLN A 499 3.30 -25.37 23.56
C GLN A 499 2.84 -26.18 24.78
N GLY A 500 2.99 -27.49 24.73
CA GLY A 500 2.45 -28.40 25.74
C GLY A 500 0.91 -28.30 25.80
N SER A 501 0.35 -27.94 26.96
CA SER A 501 -1.09 -27.75 27.14
C SER A 501 -1.58 -26.32 26.85
N ASP A 502 -0.71 -25.44 26.37
CA ASP A 502 -1.02 -24.06 26.07
C ASP A 502 -1.07 -23.83 24.56
N LEU A 503 -1.93 -22.90 24.12
CA LEU A 503 -1.95 -22.37 22.77
C LEU A 503 -1.55 -20.88 22.84
N ASN A 504 -0.38 -20.55 22.32
CA ASN A 504 0.10 -19.17 22.23
C ASN A 504 -0.49 -18.50 20.99
N ILE A 505 -1.24 -17.43 21.16
CA ILE A 505 -1.81 -16.65 20.05
C ILE A 505 -0.69 -15.80 19.45
N ALA A 506 -0.03 -16.33 18.41
CA ALA A 506 1.06 -15.66 17.70
C ALA A 506 0.57 -14.52 16.81
N LEU A 507 -0.65 -14.66 16.29
CA LEU A 507 -1.32 -13.64 15.50
C LEU A 507 -2.81 -13.62 15.82
N TRP A 508 -3.37 -12.44 16.03
CA TRP A 508 -4.78 -12.17 15.92
C TRP A 508 -4.97 -10.79 15.33
N LEU A 509 -5.60 -10.76 14.18
CA LEU A 509 -5.93 -9.51 13.48
C LEU A 509 -7.36 -9.52 12.95
N MET A 510 -7.87 -8.31 12.75
CA MET A 510 -9.18 -8.10 12.15
C MET A 510 -9.15 -6.89 11.21
N SER A 511 -9.92 -6.95 10.14
CA SER A 511 -10.10 -5.84 9.21
C SER A 511 -10.87 -4.70 9.88
N CYS A 512 -10.46 -3.45 9.63
CA CYS A 512 -11.21 -2.28 10.11
C CYS A 512 -12.66 -2.22 9.60
N ARG A 513 -12.97 -2.94 8.54
CA ARG A 513 -14.32 -3.02 7.93
C ARG A 513 -15.38 -3.64 8.83
N VAL A 514 -14.98 -4.47 9.79
CA VAL A 514 -15.90 -5.24 10.65
C VAL A 514 -15.74 -4.95 12.14
N LEU A 515 -15.03 -3.88 12.48
CA LEU A 515 -14.89 -3.45 13.87
C LEU A 515 -16.27 -3.14 14.48
N LYS A 516 -16.41 -3.41 15.78
CA LYS A 516 -17.65 -3.21 16.52
C LYS A 516 -18.84 -4.03 16.00
N ARG A 517 -18.61 -5.28 15.57
CA ARG A 517 -19.66 -6.21 15.14
C ARG A 517 -19.58 -7.56 15.85
N ASP A 518 -18.88 -7.65 16.97
CA ASP A 518 -18.72 -8.85 17.80
C ASP A 518 -18.09 -10.06 17.05
N MET A 519 -17.47 -9.82 15.87
CA MET A 519 -16.77 -10.87 15.12
C MET A 519 -15.63 -11.49 15.94
N GLU A 520 -15.00 -10.72 16.80
CA GLU A 520 -13.98 -11.17 17.75
C GLU A 520 -14.51 -12.20 18.75
N LEU A 521 -15.77 -12.09 19.17
CA LEU A 521 -16.39 -13.03 20.10
C LEU A 521 -16.68 -14.37 19.40
N ALA A 522 -17.18 -14.33 18.16
CA ALA A 522 -17.38 -15.53 17.35
C ALA A 522 -16.04 -16.23 17.03
N MET A 523 -15.01 -15.48 16.71
CA MET A 523 -13.65 -16.01 16.49
C MET A 523 -13.07 -16.66 17.75
N LEU A 524 -13.32 -16.07 18.95
CA LEU A 524 -12.87 -16.65 20.21
C LEU A 524 -13.57 -17.99 20.48
N ASP A 525 -14.88 -18.05 20.31
CA ASP A 525 -15.67 -19.26 20.55
C ASP A 525 -15.16 -20.43 19.68
N GLU A 526 -14.92 -20.19 18.40
CA GLU A 526 -14.36 -21.21 17.50
C GLU A 526 -12.88 -21.52 17.80
N LEU A 527 -12.07 -20.54 18.25
CA LEU A 527 -10.70 -20.80 18.68
C LEU A 527 -10.68 -21.72 19.92
N VAL A 528 -11.53 -21.46 20.91
CA VAL A 528 -11.65 -22.29 22.13
C VAL A 528 -12.07 -23.71 21.77
N LYS A 529 -13.05 -23.88 20.91
CA LYS A 529 -13.52 -25.19 20.43
C LYS A 529 -12.41 -25.97 19.72
N ASN A 530 -11.69 -25.33 18.80
CA ASN A 530 -10.58 -25.96 18.08
C ASN A 530 -9.40 -26.28 19.00
N ALA A 531 -9.06 -25.40 19.94
CA ALA A 531 -8.01 -25.62 20.92
C ALA A 531 -8.35 -26.78 21.88
N ALA A 532 -9.58 -26.85 22.38
CA ALA A 532 -10.05 -27.95 23.23
C ALA A 532 -9.97 -29.31 22.49
N ASN A 533 -10.40 -29.36 21.23
CA ASN A 533 -10.30 -30.56 20.37
C ASN A 533 -8.84 -30.98 20.14
N ALA A 534 -7.90 -30.03 20.20
CA ALA A 534 -6.46 -30.28 20.09
C ALA A 534 -5.78 -30.61 21.45
N GLY A 535 -6.54 -30.80 22.53
CA GLY A 535 -6.03 -31.16 23.87
C GLY A 535 -5.43 -29.98 24.64
N ILE A 536 -5.68 -28.75 24.21
CA ILE A 536 -5.20 -27.53 24.88
C ILE A 536 -6.12 -27.20 26.06
N SER A 537 -5.54 -26.76 27.17
CA SER A 537 -6.27 -26.34 28.38
C SER A 537 -6.29 -24.83 28.61
N ARG A 538 -5.38 -24.10 27.94
CA ARG A 538 -5.24 -22.64 28.13
C ARG A 538 -4.87 -21.94 26.83
N LEU A 539 -5.46 -20.75 26.59
CA LEU A 539 -5.00 -19.80 25.59
C LEU A 539 -4.08 -18.76 26.24
N ILE A 540 -2.98 -18.45 25.59
CA ILE A 540 -2.05 -17.39 25.98
C ILE A 540 -2.10 -16.29 24.94
N GLY A 541 -2.60 -15.12 25.33
CA GLY A 541 -2.69 -13.94 24.49
C GLY A 541 -1.54 -12.99 24.75
N ARG A 542 -1.01 -12.37 23.70
CA ARG A 542 0.04 -11.37 23.79
C ARG A 542 -0.36 -10.09 23.07
N TYR A 543 -0.22 -8.95 23.72
CA TYR A 543 -0.36 -7.64 23.11
C TYR A 543 0.99 -6.96 23.04
N ILE A 544 1.38 -6.53 21.82
CA ILE A 544 2.60 -5.77 21.55
C ILE A 544 2.17 -4.39 21.08
N PRO A 545 2.46 -3.31 21.83
CA PRO A 545 1.97 -1.97 21.52
C PRO A 545 2.59 -1.42 20.25
N SER A 546 1.80 -0.67 19.48
CA SER A 546 2.24 0.12 18.34
C SER A 546 1.49 1.45 18.29
N ALA A 547 1.97 2.40 17.46
CA ALA A 547 1.28 3.69 17.30
C ALA A 547 -0.17 3.54 16.79
N LYS A 548 -0.49 2.46 16.07
CA LYS A 548 -1.77 2.27 15.38
C LYS A 548 -2.72 1.28 16.02
N ASN A 549 -2.26 0.41 16.95
CA ASN A 549 -3.08 -0.63 17.57
C ASN A 549 -3.52 -0.30 19.00
N LYS A 550 -3.45 0.96 19.41
CA LYS A 550 -3.86 1.40 20.76
C LYS A 550 -5.29 0.99 21.13
N MET A 551 -6.18 0.91 20.13
CA MET A 551 -7.58 0.53 20.32
C MET A 551 -7.77 -0.91 20.83
N VAL A 552 -6.78 -1.78 20.67
CA VAL A 552 -6.82 -3.18 21.13
C VAL A 552 -5.94 -3.43 22.37
N LYS A 553 -5.49 -2.37 23.05
CA LYS A 553 -4.67 -2.48 24.26
C LYS A 553 -5.34 -3.32 25.36
N ASP A 554 -6.61 -3.04 25.58
CA ASP A 554 -7.42 -3.66 26.65
C ASP A 554 -8.33 -4.78 26.13
N PHE A 555 -8.06 -5.25 24.91
CA PHE A 555 -8.89 -6.24 24.23
C PHE A 555 -8.96 -7.60 24.96
N TYR A 556 -7.82 -8.12 25.42
CA TYR A 556 -7.80 -9.39 26.15
C TYR A 556 -8.58 -9.35 27.45
N PRO A 557 -8.37 -8.37 28.37
CA PRO A 557 -9.10 -8.35 29.64
C PRO A 557 -10.57 -7.90 29.48
N GLU A 558 -10.82 -6.81 28.80
CA GLU A 558 -12.15 -6.19 28.78
C GLU A 558 -13.12 -6.90 27.83
N THR A 559 -12.66 -7.24 26.61
CA THR A 559 -13.54 -7.86 25.60
C THR A 559 -13.59 -9.38 25.76
N LEU A 560 -12.42 -10.00 25.90
CA LEU A 560 -12.32 -11.47 25.89
C LEU A 560 -12.29 -12.11 27.28
N GLY A 561 -12.09 -11.33 28.37
CA GLY A 561 -12.10 -11.82 29.75
C GLY A 561 -10.89 -12.67 30.12
N PHE A 562 -9.73 -12.42 29.52
CA PHE A 562 -8.49 -13.05 29.89
C PHE A 562 -7.97 -12.47 31.21
N SER A 563 -7.24 -13.27 31.98
CA SER A 563 -6.56 -12.87 33.21
C SER A 563 -5.10 -12.49 32.94
N PRO A 564 -4.54 -11.50 33.66
CA PRO A 564 -3.15 -11.06 33.43
C PRO A 564 -2.13 -12.14 33.85
N VAL A 565 -0.99 -12.18 33.13
CA VAL A 565 0.16 -13.03 33.44
C VAL A 565 1.39 -12.17 33.70
N SER A 566 1.76 -11.28 32.80
CA SER A 566 2.91 -10.39 32.94
C SER A 566 2.76 -9.13 32.09
N ALA A 567 3.54 -8.11 32.44
CA ALA A 567 3.78 -6.93 31.63
C ALA A 567 5.26 -6.56 31.72
N ASP A 568 5.86 -6.07 30.63
CA ASP A 568 7.26 -5.61 30.60
C ASP A 568 7.36 -4.07 30.49
N GLU A 569 8.60 -3.56 30.53
CA GLU A 569 8.89 -2.13 30.46
C GLU A 569 8.57 -1.53 29.07
N ASP A 570 8.56 -2.34 28.02
CA ASP A 570 8.21 -1.94 26.65
C ASP A 570 6.69 -1.88 26.44
N GLY A 571 5.90 -2.21 27.48
CA GLY A 571 4.44 -2.20 27.45
C GLY A 571 3.81 -3.43 26.78
N VAL A 572 4.60 -4.47 26.54
CA VAL A 572 4.08 -5.77 26.08
C VAL A 572 3.36 -6.45 27.25
N THR A 573 2.15 -6.91 27.04
CA THR A 573 1.35 -7.59 28.05
C THR A 573 1.01 -9.01 27.64
N VAL A 574 1.02 -9.92 28.61
CA VAL A 574 0.67 -11.33 28.41
C VAL A 574 -0.55 -11.68 29.26
N TRP A 575 -1.48 -12.39 28.67
CA TRP A 575 -2.78 -12.72 29.21
C TRP A 575 -3.07 -14.21 29.05
N LYS A 576 -3.92 -14.79 29.89
CA LYS A 576 -4.33 -16.20 29.81
C LYS A 576 -5.84 -16.37 29.94
N LEU A 577 -6.38 -17.36 29.23
CA LEU A 577 -7.75 -17.83 29.37
C LEU A 577 -7.74 -19.35 29.60
N ARG A 578 -8.40 -19.82 30.64
CA ARG A 578 -8.63 -21.27 30.90
C ARG A 578 -9.86 -21.73 30.13
N LEU A 579 -9.80 -22.95 29.58
CA LEU A 579 -10.87 -23.48 28.74
C LEU A 579 -11.89 -24.32 29.52
N ASP A 580 -11.54 -24.79 30.72
CA ASP A 580 -12.35 -25.70 31.55
C ASP A 580 -13.76 -25.15 31.94
N ASN A 581 -13.90 -23.82 32.03
CA ASN A 581 -15.15 -23.16 32.38
C ASN A 581 -15.55 -22.10 31.34
N TYR A 582 -15.12 -22.26 30.12
CA TYR A 582 -15.44 -21.28 29.08
C TYR A 582 -16.90 -21.34 28.67
N VAL A 583 -17.51 -20.19 28.56
CA VAL A 583 -18.90 -20.04 28.07
C VAL A 583 -18.85 -19.20 26.80
N ASN A 584 -19.53 -19.68 25.77
CA ASN A 584 -19.61 -18.97 24.47
C ASN A 584 -20.10 -17.54 24.66
N LYS A 585 -19.47 -16.61 23.96
CA LYS A 585 -19.70 -15.18 24.07
C LYS A 585 -20.46 -14.60 22.87
N ASN A 586 -20.37 -15.23 21.71
CA ASN A 586 -21.08 -14.81 20.52
C ASN A 586 -22.61 -14.94 20.70
N LYS A 587 -23.35 -13.86 20.36
CA LYS A 587 -24.80 -13.79 20.48
C LYS A 587 -25.53 -13.41 19.19
N TYR A 588 -24.84 -12.72 18.28
CA TYR A 588 -25.48 -12.02 17.16
C TYR A 588 -25.03 -12.54 15.78
N ILE A 589 -24.03 -13.43 15.73
CA ILE A 589 -23.48 -13.96 14.49
C ILE A 589 -23.80 -15.44 14.39
N GLU A 590 -24.48 -15.85 13.33
CA GLU A 590 -24.65 -17.25 12.97
C GLU A 590 -23.36 -17.77 12.35
N VAL A 591 -22.75 -18.78 12.97
CA VAL A 591 -21.47 -19.38 12.51
C VAL A 591 -21.76 -20.70 11.83
N ASN A 592 -21.31 -20.83 10.56
CA ASN A 592 -21.49 -22.01 9.71
C ASN A 592 -20.19 -22.83 9.63
#